data_9641cd679f050f5df575d0308ce230b5
#
_entry.id   9641cd679f050f5df575d0308ce230b5
#
_cell.length_a   1.000
_cell.length_b   1.000
_cell.length_c   1.000
_cell.angle_alpha   90.00
_cell.angle_beta   90.00
_cell.angle_gamma   90.00
#
_symmetry.space_group_name_H-M   'P 1'
#
loop_
_entity.id
_entity.type
_entity.pdbx_description
1 polymer ?
#
loop_
_entity_poly.entity_id
_entity_poly.type
_entity_poly.pdbx_seq_one_letter_code
_entity_poly.pdbx_strand_id
1 'polypeptide(L)'
;ISKFKELLEERSNGAFAVELYTNNQLGAAEVWQDMMLEGSIEMSFPGGNIASYYGLTSVTECPFLFTSWDEARYIFTETDICDEINAAMPEAIGVRSIGSLPIGFRVTTSNKEIKSAADYNGLRIRVPNVDYCVWEFEALKSSIIAMNFAELFTALEQGSVDAQENPYSTIESNSLYEVQKYLFDSKHMFTAHFWYVNEAWWQALTEEQRTMVQECVDEACDYGWDLAISEEESTIKALEDAGMQITYPTDEQRAELKQIVSDYVWPKFFEVYEGSEEYINMIQAALEAR
;
A
#
# COMPACT_ATOMS: atom_id res chain seq x y z
N ILE A 1 -1.04 9.98 -10.51
CA ILE A 1 -2.26 9.84 -11.35
C ILE A 1 -2.45 11.06 -12.26
N SER A 2 -2.32 12.30 -11.74
CA SER A 2 -2.47 13.53 -12.55
C SER A 2 -1.48 13.58 -13.72
N LYS A 3 -0.25 13.10 -13.50
CA LYS A 3 0.77 12.99 -14.56
C LYS A 3 0.33 12.09 -15.72
N PHE A 4 -0.23 10.93 -15.41
CA PHE A 4 -0.81 10.02 -16.42
C PHE A 4 -1.91 10.69 -17.24
N LYS A 5 -2.84 11.38 -16.57
CA LYS A 5 -3.91 12.12 -17.24
C LYS A 5 -3.34 13.13 -18.26
N GLU A 6 -2.38 13.94 -17.83
CA GLU A 6 -1.71 14.93 -18.67
C GLU A 6 -1.07 14.26 -19.90
N LEU A 7 -0.26 13.21 -19.68
CA LEU A 7 0.44 12.48 -20.73
C LEU A 7 -0.52 11.84 -21.74
N LEU A 8 -1.54 11.12 -21.25
CA LEU A 8 -2.43 10.37 -22.12
C LEU A 8 -3.33 11.32 -22.96
N GLU A 9 -3.88 12.36 -22.35
CA GLU A 9 -4.70 13.34 -23.07
C GLU A 9 -3.89 14.09 -24.13
N GLU A 10 -2.65 14.48 -23.84
CA GLU A 10 -1.75 15.14 -24.78
C GLU A 10 -1.37 14.20 -25.93
N ARG A 11 -0.83 13.00 -25.63
CA ARG A 11 -0.34 12.06 -26.65
C ARG A 11 -1.42 11.51 -27.55
N SER A 12 -2.63 11.33 -27.00
CA SER A 12 -3.77 10.86 -27.79
C SER A 12 -4.44 11.94 -28.63
N ASN A 13 -4.00 13.20 -28.56
CA ASN A 13 -4.65 14.35 -29.18
C ASN A 13 -6.16 14.41 -28.87
N GLY A 14 -6.55 14.07 -27.64
CA GLY A 14 -7.92 14.07 -27.16
C GLY A 14 -8.76 12.84 -27.56
N ALA A 15 -8.13 11.78 -28.09
CA ALA A 15 -8.81 10.50 -28.32
C ALA A 15 -9.17 9.78 -26.99
N PHE A 16 -8.37 10.03 -25.93
CA PHE A 16 -8.68 9.66 -24.56
C PHE A 16 -9.02 10.91 -23.74
N ALA A 17 -10.00 10.79 -22.86
CA ALA A 17 -10.33 11.76 -21.84
C ALA A 17 -10.26 11.02 -20.49
N VAL A 18 -9.45 11.51 -19.54
CA VAL A 18 -9.25 10.86 -18.25
C VAL A 18 -10.04 11.61 -17.17
N GLU A 19 -11.01 10.95 -16.55
CA GLU A 19 -11.71 11.46 -15.38
C GLU A 19 -11.10 10.85 -14.11
N LEU A 20 -10.74 11.70 -13.15
CA LEU A 20 -10.15 11.27 -11.89
C LEU A 20 -11.17 11.38 -10.75
N TYR A 21 -11.41 10.27 -10.09
CA TYR A 21 -12.28 10.21 -8.91
C TYR A 21 -11.41 10.02 -7.67
N THR A 22 -11.11 11.11 -6.99
CA THR A 22 -10.24 11.14 -5.81
C THR A 22 -11.06 11.23 -4.52
N ASN A 23 -10.40 11.05 -3.35
CA ASN A 23 -11.00 11.28 -2.04
C ASN A 23 -12.34 10.54 -1.82
N ASN A 24 -12.40 9.27 -2.22
CA ASN A 24 -13.57 8.39 -2.06
C ASN A 24 -14.87 8.92 -2.71
N GLN A 25 -14.79 9.71 -3.79
CA GLN A 25 -15.96 10.22 -4.51
C GLN A 25 -16.89 9.12 -5.02
N LEU A 26 -16.36 7.92 -5.29
CA LEU A 26 -17.13 6.74 -5.72
C LEU A 26 -17.57 5.85 -4.55
N GLY A 27 -17.34 6.26 -3.30
CA GLY A 27 -17.67 5.48 -2.11
C GLY A 27 -16.45 4.80 -1.48
N ALA A 28 -16.68 3.78 -0.66
CA ALA A 28 -15.64 3.00 0.00
C ALA A 28 -14.83 2.17 -1.03
N ALA A 29 -13.65 1.67 -0.62
CA ALA A 29 -12.73 0.95 -1.50
C ALA A 29 -13.37 -0.26 -2.18
N GLU A 30 -14.19 -0.99 -1.47
CA GLU A 30 -14.92 -2.17 -1.97
C GLU A 30 -15.86 -1.79 -3.14
N VAL A 31 -16.51 -0.62 -3.06
CA VAL A 31 -17.48 -0.18 -4.09
C VAL A 31 -16.78 0.09 -5.43
N TRP A 32 -15.73 0.93 -5.44
CA TRP A 32 -15.06 1.25 -6.70
C TRP A 32 -14.17 0.10 -7.20
N GLN A 33 -13.78 -0.81 -6.32
CA GLN A 33 -13.12 -2.05 -6.71
C GLN A 33 -14.10 -2.97 -7.47
N ASP A 34 -15.33 -3.17 -6.97
CA ASP A 34 -16.36 -3.91 -7.68
C ASP A 34 -16.68 -3.24 -9.03
N MET A 35 -16.77 -1.90 -9.06
CA MET A 35 -16.97 -1.14 -10.30
C MET A 35 -15.88 -1.41 -11.35
N MET A 36 -14.62 -1.56 -10.92
CA MET A 36 -13.52 -1.92 -11.83
C MET A 36 -13.64 -3.38 -12.31
N LEU A 37 -13.95 -4.32 -11.42
CA LEU A 37 -14.18 -5.72 -11.79
C LEU A 37 -15.31 -5.87 -12.80
N GLU A 38 -16.39 -5.11 -12.63
CA GLU A 38 -17.54 -5.10 -13.52
C GLU A 38 -17.33 -4.27 -14.82
N GLY A 39 -16.25 -3.47 -14.88
CA GLY A 39 -15.92 -2.60 -16.02
C GLY A 39 -16.73 -1.29 -16.06
N SER A 40 -17.30 -0.87 -14.93
CA SER A 40 -17.96 0.43 -14.80
C SER A 40 -16.98 1.60 -14.65
N ILE A 41 -15.75 1.30 -14.21
CA ILE A 41 -14.57 2.15 -14.31
C ILE A 41 -13.44 1.33 -14.94
N GLU A 42 -12.56 2.00 -15.67
CA GLU A 42 -11.51 1.33 -16.45
C GLU A 42 -10.31 0.97 -15.60
N MET A 43 -9.94 1.83 -14.65
CA MET A 43 -8.69 1.71 -13.88
C MET A 43 -8.89 2.06 -12.41
N SER A 44 -8.09 1.43 -11.54
CA SER A 44 -8.08 1.78 -10.11
C SER A 44 -6.80 1.36 -9.39
N PHE A 45 -6.68 1.80 -8.12
CA PHE A 45 -5.58 1.49 -7.18
C PHE A 45 -6.17 0.95 -5.87
N PRO A 46 -6.68 -0.28 -5.82
CA PRO A 46 -7.41 -0.80 -4.67
C PRO A 46 -6.56 -1.09 -3.43
N GLY A 47 -5.22 -1.02 -3.54
CA GLY A 47 -4.34 -1.41 -2.46
C GLY A 47 -4.55 -2.85 -2.03
N GLY A 48 -4.34 -3.14 -0.75
CA GLY A 48 -4.48 -4.49 -0.20
C GLY A 48 -5.89 -5.08 -0.28
N ASN A 49 -6.93 -4.30 -0.53
CA ASN A 49 -8.30 -4.81 -0.62
C ASN A 49 -8.50 -5.80 -1.78
N ILE A 50 -7.71 -5.70 -2.86
CA ILE A 50 -7.77 -6.64 -4.00
C ILE A 50 -7.42 -8.07 -3.60
N ALA A 51 -6.68 -8.27 -2.50
CA ALA A 51 -6.29 -9.59 -2.01
C ALA A 51 -7.49 -10.51 -1.69
N SER A 52 -8.65 -9.92 -1.41
CA SER A 52 -9.90 -10.69 -1.22
C SER A 52 -10.38 -11.39 -2.50
N TYR A 53 -9.95 -10.94 -3.67
CA TYR A 53 -10.28 -11.52 -4.97
C TYR A 53 -9.10 -12.29 -5.56
N TYR A 54 -7.88 -11.84 -5.31
CA TYR A 54 -6.65 -12.49 -5.78
C TYR A 54 -5.53 -12.35 -4.74
N GLY A 55 -5.39 -13.36 -3.90
CA GLY A 55 -4.56 -13.32 -2.69
C GLY A 55 -3.07 -13.05 -2.91
N LEU A 56 -2.51 -13.46 -4.07
CA LEU A 56 -1.08 -13.26 -4.36
C LEU A 56 -0.65 -11.80 -4.43
N THR A 57 -1.56 -10.88 -4.70
CA THR A 57 -1.25 -9.44 -4.69
C THR A 57 -0.76 -8.93 -3.34
N SER A 58 -1.09 -9.63 -2.25
CA SER A 58 -0.64 -9.30 -0.90
C SER A 58 0.83 -9.61 -0.63
N VAL A 59 1.49 -10.42 -1.48
CA VAL A 59 2.89 -10.83 -1.30
C VAL A 59 3.82 -9.64 -1.06
N THR A 60 3.68 -8.58 -1.84
CA THR A 60 4.52 -7.37 -1.72
C THR A 60 4.23 -6.53 -0.49
N GLU A 61 3.12 -6.77 0.21
CA GLU A 61 2.74 -6.15 1.48
C GLU A 61 2.97 -7.08 2.69
N CYS A 62 3.71 -8.18 2.51
CA CYS A 62 4.07 -9.04 3.64
C CYS A 62 4.92 -8.24 4.64
N PRO A 63 4.54 -8.20 5.94
CA PRO A 63 5.24 -7.41 6.94
C PRO A 63 6.73 -7.73 7.02
N PHE A 64 7.55 -6.68 7.09
CA PHE A 64 9.02 -6.74 7.17
C PHE A 64 9.71 -7.44 5.99
N LEU A 65 9.05 -7.54 4.84
CA LEU A 65 9.65 -8.06 3.61
C LEU A 65 10.74 -7.13 3.07
N PHE A 66 10.50 -5.83 3.06
CA PHE A 66 11.44 -4.79 2.63
C PHE A 66 12.00 -4.01 3.82
N THR A 67 13.24 -3.55 3.68
CA THR A 67 13.95 -2.74 4.70
C THR A 67 14.29 -1.33 4.22
N SER A 68 14.23 -1.08 2.92
CA SER A 68 14.54 0.22 2.31
C SER A 68 13.70 0.49 1.06
N TRP A 69 13.61 1.77 0.70
CA TRP A 69 13.04 2.21 -0.57
C TRP A 69 13.73 1.58 -1.79
N ASP A 70 15.02 1.41 -1.69
CA ASP A 70 15.88 0.88 -2.73
C ASP A 70 15.58 -0.60 -3.02
N GLU A 71 15.35 -1.40 -1.96
CA GLU A 71 14.90 -2.79 -2.08
C GLU A 71 13.52 -2.88 -2.71
N ALA A 72 12.57 -2.06 -2.23
CA ALA A 72 11.22 -2.06 -2.76
C ALA A 72 11.23 -1.64 -4.24
N ARG A 73 11.85 -0.50 -4.57
CA ARG A 73 11.93 -0.02 -5.95
C ARG A 73 12.51 -1.09 -6.88
N TYR A 74 13.61 -1.72 -6.49
CA TYR A 74 14.24 -2.77 -7.29
C TYR A 74 13.27 -3.89 -7.64
N ILE A 75 12.55 -4.42 -6.65
CA ILE A 75 11.59 -5.51 -6.89
C ILE A 75 10.42 -5.06 -7.78
N PHE A 76 9.90 -3.86 -7.55
CA PHE A 76 8.74 -3.36 -8.29
C PHE A 76 9.04 -2.87 -9.71
N THR A 77 10.29 -2.45 -9.99
CA THR A 77 10.59 -1.76 -11.26
C THR A 77 11.76 -2.35 -12.06
N GLU A 78 12.58 -3.22 -11.45
CA GLU A 78 13.78 -3.77 -12.10
C GLU A 78 13.76 -5.31 -12.20
N THR A 79 12.70 -5.96 -11.69
CA THR A 79 12.50 -7.42 -11.80
C THR A 79 11.14 -7.73 -12.39
N ASP A 80 10.98 -8.96 -12.92
CA ASP A 80 9.70 -9.44 -13.45
C ASP A 80 8.80 -10.06 -12.35
N ILE A 81 9.22 -10.06 -11.07
CA ILE A 81 8.52 -10.78 -9.98
C ILE A 81 7.09 -10.24 -9.78
N CYS A 82 6.90 -8.92 -9.83
CA CYS A 82 5.58 -8.34 -9.70
C CYS A 82 4.67 -8.68 -10.88
N ASP A 83 5.22 -8.80 -12.09
CA ASP A 83 4.47 -9.23 -13.27
C ASP A 83 4.08 -10.70 -13.16
N GLU A 84 4.98 -11.58 -12.67
CA GLU A 84 4.69 -12.98 -12.42
C GLU A 84 3.61 -13.17 -11.35
N ILE A 85 3.65 -12.41 -10.24
CA ILE A 85 2.62 -12.39 -9.20
C ILE A 85 1.24 -12.09 -9.81
N ASN A 86 1.16 -11.13 -10.74
CA ASN A 86 -0.09 -10.65 -11.31
C ASN A 86 -0.48 -11.37 -12.62
N ALA A 87 0.34 -12.26 -13.14
CA ALA A 87 0.16 -12.87 -14.49
C ALA A 87 -1.18 -13.59 -14.68
N ALA A 88 -1.69 -14.24 -13.65
CA ALA A 88 -2.94 -14.99 -13.73
C ALA A 88 -4.21 -14.15 -13.45
N MET A 89 -4.08 -12.90 -13.00
CA MET A 89 -5.23 -12.06 -12.67
C MET A 89 -6.23 -11.84 -13.83
N PRO A 90 -5.78 -11.64 -15.09
CA PRO A 90 -6.72 -11.46 -16.21
C PRO A 90 -7.67 -12.63 -16.38
N GLU A 91 -7.18 -13.85 -16.22
CA GLU A 91 -8.00 -15.08 -16.32
C GLU A 91 -8.80 -15.32 -15.04
N ALA A 92 -8.22 -15.06 -13.88
CA ALA A 92 -8.82 -15.35 -12.57
C ALA A 92 -9.96 -14.38 -12.21
N ILE A 93 -9.76 -13.09 -12.42
CA ILE A 93 -10.68 -12.04 -11.94
C ILE A 93 -10.99 -10.95 -12.99
N GLY A 94 -10.54 -11.08 -14.23
CA GLY A 94 -10.81 -10.10 -15.28
C GLY A 94 -10.12 -8.74 -15.12
N VAL A 95 -8.99 -8.71 -14.43
CA VAL A 95 -8.22 -7.50 -14.15
C VAL A 95 -6.75 -7.72 -14.50
N ARG A 96 -6.08 -6.70 -14.99
CA ARG A 96 -4.66 -6.71 -15.35
C ARG A 96 -3.90 -5.65 -14.54
N SER A 97 -2.73 -6.00 -14.03
CA SER A 97 -1.76 -5.02 -13.54
C SER A 97 -0.99 -4.43 -14.72
N ILE A 98 -0.83 -3.11 -14.75
CA ILE A 98 -0.10 -2.37 -15.79
C ILE A 98 0.98 -1.45 -15.22
N GLY A 99 1.21 -1.46 -13.91
CA GLY A 99 2.23 -0.67 -13.23
C GLY A 99 2.04 -0.67 -11.72
N SER A 100 2.85 0.12 -11.03
CA SER A 100 2.75 0.29 -9.57
C SER A 100 3.15 1.69 -9.14
N LEU A 101 2.49 2.21 -8.11
CA LEU A 101 2.82 3.48 -7.47
C LEU A 101 3.15 3.25 -5.99
N PRO A 102 4.28 3.74 -5.50
CA PRO A 102 4.65 3.60 -4.11
C PRO A 102 3.83 4.56 -3.24
N ILE A 103 3.49 4.10 -2.05
CA ILE A 103 2.92 4.95 -0.99
C ILE A 103 3.97 5.14 0.12
N GLY A 104 4.78 4.10 0.39
CA GLY A 104 5.89 4.14 1.32
C GLY A 104 5.77 3.18 2.49
N PHE A 105 6.72 3.31 3.42
CA PHE A 105 6.72 2.51 4.65
C PHE A 105 5.62 2.94 5.60
N ARG A 106 4.85 1.96 6.07
CA ARG A 106 3.83 2.15 7.10
C ARG A 106 4.48 2.28 8.47
N VAL A 107 4.00 3.25 9.21
CA VAL A 107 4.41 3.58 10.58
C VAL A 107 3.18 3.68 11.47
N THR A 108 3.36 3.58 12.78
CA THR A 108 2.23 3.65 13.72
C THR A 108 2.11 5.05 14.31
N THR A 109 0.91 5.64 14.26
CA THR A 109 0.60 6.84 15.05
C THR A 109 -0.30 6.49 16.23
N SER A 110 -0.20 7.23 17.32
CA SER A 110 -0.97 6.97 18.54
C SER A 110 -1.13 8.20 19.42
N ASN A 111 -2.17 8.21 20.26
CA ASN A 111 -2.34 9.16 21.36
C ASN A 111 -1.66 8.69 22.66
N LYS A 112 -1.03 7.51 22.64
CA LYS A 112 -0.14 6.98 23.68
C LYS A 112 1.25 6.80 23.08
N GLU A 113 2.29 7.22 23.79
CA GLU A 113 3.66 7.06 23.34
C GLU A 113 4.04 5.58 23.20
N ILE A 114 4.56 5.19 22.03
CA ILE A 114 5.05 3.84 21.73
C ILE A 114 6.58 3.94 21.63
N LYS A 115 7.29 3.07 22.36
CA LYS A 115 8.75 2.98 22.38
C LYS A 115 9.29 1.60 22.03
N SER A 116 8.44 0.58 22.13
CA SER A 116 8.83 -0.81 21.95
C SER A 116 7.63 -1.68 21.55
N ALA A 117 7.87 -2.92 21.15
CA ALA A 117 6.82 -3.89 20.86
C ALA A 117 5.87 -4.12 22.06
N ALA A 118 6.35 -3.98 23.29
CA ALA A 118 5.54 -4.17 24.51
C ALA A 118 4.42 -3.13 24.66
N ASP A 119 4.60 -1.93 24.10
CA ASP A 119 3.62 -0.84 24.22
C ASP A 119 2.38 -1.02 23.33
N TYR A 120 2.44 -1.97 22.41
CA TYR A 120 1.28 -2.37 21.60
C TYR A 120 0.27 -3.22 22.37
N ASN A 121 0.68 -3.87 23.47
CA ASN A 121 -0.18 -4.75 24.23
C ASN A 121 -1.42 -4.02 24.78
N GLY A 122 -2.60 -4.42 24.28
CA GLY A 122 -3.89 -3.81 24.63
C GLY A 122 -4.14 -2.41 24.04
N LEU A 123 -3.25 -1.91 23.18
CA LEU A 123 -3.46 -0.65 22.45
C LEU A 123 -4.63 -0.83 21.48
N ARG A 124 -5.63 0.05 21.58
CA ARG A 124 -6.75 0.05 20.63
C ARG A 124 -6.27 0.67 19.32
N ILE A 125 -6.02 -0.18 18.34
CA ILE A 125 -5.49 0.23 17.04
C ILE A 125 -6.49 -0.05 15.93
N ARG A 126 -6.68 0.92 15.04
CA ARG A 126 -7.39 0.71 13.79
C ARG A 126 -6.44 0.13 12.75
N VAL A 127 -6.91 -0.89 12.05
CA VAL A 127 -6.28 -1.41 10.83
C VAL A 127 -7.30 -1.41 9.68
N PRO A 128 -6.87 -1.46 8.40
CA PRO A 128 -7.79 -1.72 7.29
C PRO A 128 -8.42 -3.11 7.40
N ASN A 129 -9.50 -3.36 6.64
CA ASN A 129 -10.16 -4.66 6.55
C ASN A 129 -9.34 -5.64 5.69
N VAL A 130 -8.10 -5.91 6.11
CA VAL A 130 -7.13 -6.75 5.41
C VAL A 130 -6.49 -7.70 6.42
N ASP A 131 -6.51 -8.99 6.11
CA ASP A 131 -6.15 -10.03 7.06
C ASP A 131 -4.72 -9.90 7.60
N TYR A 132 -3.72 -9.68 6.75
CA TYR A 132 -2.33 -9.58 7.20
C TYR A 132 -2.08 -8.33 8.08
N CYS A 133 -2.83 -7.24 7.90
CA CYS A 133 -2.78 -6.10 8.80
C CYS A 133 -3.40 -6.46 10.18
N VAL A 134 -4.45 -7.27 10.20
CA VAL A 134 -5.03 -7.78 11.45
C VAL A 134 -4.02 -8.68 12.16
N TRP A 135 -3.44 -9.67 11.47
CA TRP A 135 -2.49 -10.62 12.06
C TRP A 135 -1.24 -9.95 12.62
N GLU A 136 -0.77 -8.88 11.99
CA GLU A 136 0.38 -8.12 12.48
C GLU A 136 0.14 -7.59 13.89
N PHE A 137 -0.98 -6.93 14.11
CA PHE A 137 -1.30 -6.37 15.43
C PHE A 137 -1.85 -7.40 16.42
N GLU A 138 -2.35 -8.57 15.96
CA GLU A 138 -2.56 -9.74 16.80
C GLU A 138 -1.24 -10.25 17.39
N ALA A 139 -0.19 -10.36 16.58
CA ALA A 139 1.15 -10.74 17.06
C ALA A 139 1.63 -9.82 18.19
N LEU A 140 1.33 -8.53 18.08
CA LEU A 140 1.68 -7.50 19.07
C LEU A 140 0.67 -7.40 20.24
N LYS A 141 -0.36 -8.27 20.27
CA LYS A 141 -1.40 -8.32 21.32
C LYS A 141 -2.20 -7.03 21.45
N SER A 142 -2.38 -6.30 20.37
CA SER A 142 -3.20 -5.10 20.34
C SER A 142 -4.71 -5.42 20.40
N SER A 143 -5.51 -4.44 20.80
CA SER A 143 -6.97 -4.48 20.69
C SER A 143 -7.37 -3.92 19.32
N ILE A 144 -7.57 -4.81 18.35
CA ILE A 144 -7.71 -4.44 16.93
C ILE A 144 -9.16 -4.05 16.62
N ILE A 145 -9.30 -3.00 15.82
CA ILE A 145 -10.58 -2.54 15.26
C ILE A 145 -10.38 -2.37 13.77
N ALA A 146 -10.84 -3.35 12.98
CA ALA A 146 -10.82 -3.26 11.53
C ALA A 146 -11.96 -2.33 11.06
N MET A 147 -11.64 -1.32 10.24
CA MET A 147 -12.62 -0.39 9.69
C MET A 147 -12.11 0.28 8.41
N ASN A 148 -13.04 0.77 7.61
CA ASN A 148 -12.73 1.52 6.39
C ASN A 148 -11.95 2.80 6.67
N PHE A 149 -11.08 3.18 5.72
CA PHE A 149 -10.24 4.37 5.87
C PHE A 149 -11.07 5.67 6.05
N ALA A 150 -12.23 5.76 5.38
CA ALA A 150 -13.12 6.92 5.47
C ALA A 150 -13.63 7.21 6.89
N GLU A 151 -13.65 6.19 7.77
CA GLU A 151 -14.10 6.31 9.17
C GLU A 151 -12.98 6.69 10.13
N LEU A 152 -11.70 6.56 9.68
CA LEU A 152 -10.53 6.62 10.53
C LEU A 152 -10.39 7.93 11.29
N PHE A 153 -10.43 9.08 10.59
CA PHE A 153 -10.23 10.38 11.23
C PHE A 153 -11.25 10.61 12.36
N THR A 154 -12.53 10.35 12.10
CA THR A 154 -13.60 10.48 13.10
C THR A 154 -13.40 9.52 14.27
N ALA A 155 -12.98 8.29 14.01
CA ALA A 155 -12.73 7.30 15.06
C ALA A 155 -11.58 7.71 15.99
N LEU A 156 -10.52 8.29 15.44
CA LEU A 156 -9.39 8.85 16.21
C LEU A 156 -9.81 10.10 16.99
N GLU A 157 -10.53 11.03 16.36
CA GLU A 157 -11.02 12.26 16.99
C GLU A 157 -11.93 11.96 18.18
N GLN A 158 -12.84 10.99 18.04
CA GLN A 158 -13.76 10.55 19.10
C GLN A 158 -13.10 9.65 20.15
N GLY A 159 -11.85 9.23 19.93
CA GLY A 159 -11.14 8.33 20.84
C GLY A 159 -11.74 6.91 20.92
N SER A 160 -12.47 6.47 19.89
CA SER A 160 -12.92 5.08 19.79
C SER A 160 -11.75 4.12 19.50
N VAL A 161 -10.70 4.62 18.83
CA VAL A 161 -9.39 4.01 18.72
C VAL A 161 -8.30 4.96 19.22
N ASP A 162 -7.19 4.42 19.72
CA ASP A 162 -6.06 5.19 20.23
C ASP A 162 -4.96 5.37 19.19
N ALA A 163 -4.90 4.48 18.20
CA ALA A 163 -3.81 4.35 17.24
C ALA A 163 -4.30 3.93 15.86
N GLN A 164 -3.44 4.15 14.87
CA GLN A 164 -3.57 3.66 13.50
C GLN A 164 -2.18 3.44 12.89
N GLU A 165 -2.11 2.84 11.73
CA GLU A 165 -0.89 2.65 10.95
C GLU A 165 -1.14 3.03 9.48
N ASN A 166 -0.24 3.79 8.91
CA ASN A 166 -0.21 4.24 7.51
C ASN A 166 1.16 4.81 7.16
N PRO A 167 1.49 4.98 5.86
CA PRO A 167 2.66 5.72 5.43
C PRO A 167 2.62 7.21 5.83
N TYR A 168 3.78 7.83 5.95
CA TYR A 168 3.93 9.26 6.31
C TYR A 168 3.10 10.17 5.41
N SER A 169 3.14 9.94 4.09
CA SER A 169 2.38 10.72 3.10
C SER A 169 0.87 10.65 3.33
N THR A 170 0.37 9.47 3.73
CA THR A 170 -1.05 9.28 4.06
C THR A 170 -1.42 9.99 5.36
N ILE A 171 -0.55 9.96 6.37
CA ILE A 171 -0.75 10.65 7.65
C ILE A 171 -0.83 12.17 7.41
N GLU A 172 0.08 12.73 6.61
CA GLU A 172 0.13 14.15 6.29
C GLU A 172 -1.10 14.57 5.45
N SER A 173 -1.31 13.93 4.30
CA SER A 173 -2.34 14.35 3.34
C SER A 173 -3.78 14.22 3.86
N ASN A 174 -4.00 13.39 4.89
CA ASN A 174 -5.30 13.25 5.56
C ASN A 174 -5.35 13.93 6.93
N SER A 175 -4.38 14.79 7.24
CA SER A 175 -4.33 15.57 8.49
C SER A 175 -4.44 14.73 9.76
N LEU A 176 -3.98 13.46 9.74
CA LEU A 176 -4.09 12.58 10.91
C LEU A 176 -3.26 13.10 12.09
N TYR A 177 -2.27 13.95 11.85
CA TYR A 177 -1.48 14.65 12.87
C TYR A 177 -2.34 15.59 13.74
N GLU A 178 -3.52 16.02 13.29
CA GLU A 178 -4.42 16.86 14.09
C GLU A 178 -5.08 16.08 15.25
N VAL A 179 -5.22 14.76 15.07
CA VAL A 179 -5.88 13.86 16.03
C VAL A 179 -4.96 12.80 16.63
N GLN A 180 -3.66 12.79 16.24
CA GLN A 180 -2.64 11.87 16.70
C GLN A 180 -1.39 12.63 17.16
N LYS A 181 -0.88 12.30 18.34
CA LYS A 181 0.23 13.04 18.95
C LYS A 181 1.60 12.42 18.74
N TYR A 182 1.67 11.08 18.76
CA TYR A 182 2.92 10.33 18.70
C TYR A 182 2.99 9.55 17.40
N LEU A 183 4.20 9.40 16.88
CA LEU A 183 4.51 8.53 15.76
C LEU A 183 5.68 7.62 16.15
N PHE A 184 5.52 6.32 15.97
CA PHE A 184 6.58 5.34 16.12
C PHE A 184 7.00 4.87 14.74
N ASP A 185 8.27 5.11 14.38
CA ASP A 185 8.85 4.76 13.06
C ASP A 185 9.10 3.25 12.95
N SER A 186 8.01 2.49 13.01
CA SER A 186 8.07 1.02 12.97
C SER A 186 8.57 0.50 11.62
N LYS A 187 8.22 1.17 10.51
CA LYS A 187 8.51 0.73 9.13
C LYS A 187 8.24 -0.76 8.94
N HIS A 188 7.09 -1.20 9.46
CA HIS A 188 6.72 -2.60 9.56
C HIS A 188 6.28 -3.23 8.25
N MET A 189 5.84 -2.40 7.30
CA MET A 189 5.36 -2.85 5.99
C MET A 189 5.65 -1.78 4.96
N PHE A 190 6.05 -2.18 3.76
CA PHE A 190 6.10 -1.29 2.60
C PHE A 190 4.80 -1.44 1.80
N THR A 191 4.21 -0.32 1.40
CA THR A 191 3.00 -0.31 0.57
C THR A 191 3.30 0.34 -0.78
N ALA A 192 3.01 -0.40 -1.85
CA ALA A 192 2.87 0.13 -3.19
C ALA A 192 1.55 -0.40 -3.77
N HIS A 193 0.78 0.48 -4.36
CA HIS A 193 -0.46 0.07 -5.01
C HIS A 193 -0.20 -0.26 -6.46
N PHE A 194 -0.57 -1.47 -6.88
CA PHE A 194 -0.59 -1.82 -8.29
C PHE A 194 -1.65 -1.00 -9.03
N TRP A 195 -1.32 -0.63 -10.24
CA TRP A 195 -2.23 0.03 -11.16
C TRP A 195 -2.99 -1.02 -11.94
N TYR A 196 -4.24 -1.20 -11.61
CA TYR A 196 -5.08 -2.20 -12.23
C TYR A 196 -6.00 -1.60 -13.30
N VAL A 197 -6.25 -2.39 -14.33
CA VAL A 197 -7.18 -2.08 -15.42
C VAL A 197 -8.13 -3.26 -15.66
N ASN A 198 -9.40 -2.95 -15.98
CA ASN A 198 -10.36 -3.96 -16.40
C ASN A 198 -9.87 -4.64 -17.68
N GLU A 199 -9.76 -5.97 -17.68
CA GLU A 199 -9.21 -6.75 -18.80
C GLU A 199 -10.05 -6.63 -20.08
N ALA A 200 -11.37 -6.60 -19.98
CA ALA A 200 -12.24 -6.48 -21.15
C ALA A 200 -12.05 -5.11 -21.85
N TRP A 201 -11.94 -4.04 -21.06
CA TRP A 201 -11.62 -2.72 -21.60
C TRP A 201 -10.22 -2.71 -22.26
N TRP A 202 -9.21 -3.27 -21.57
CA TRP A 202 -7.85 -3.36 -22.10
C TRP A 202 -7.79 -4.09 -23.44
N GLN A 203 -8.51 -5.21 -23.57
CA GLN A 203 -8.56 -5.99 -24.81
C GLN A 203 -9.34 -5.30 -25.93
N ALA A 204 -10.27 -4.41 -25.60
CA ALA A 204 -11.01 -3.61 -26.58
C ALA A 204 -10.17 -2.51 -27.23
N LEU A 205 -9.06 -2.11 -26.62
CA LEU A 205 -8.12 -1.15 -27.21
C LEU A 205 -7.37 -1.75 -28.40
N THR A 206 -7.02 -0.92 -29.38
CA THR A 206 -6.07 -1.31 -30.42
C THR A 206 -4.67 -1.51 -29.85
N GLU A 207 -3.79 -2.21 -30.57
CA GLU A 207 -2.40 -2.37 -30.15
C GLU A 207 -1.70 -1.02 -29.94
N GLU A 208 -1.91 -0.06 -30.84
CA GLU A 208 -1.38 1.29 -30.75
C GLU A 208 -1.87 2.02 -29.49
N GLN A 209 -3.17 1.88 -29.17
CA GLN A 209 -3.77 2.47 -27.97
C GLN A 209 -3.21 1.83 -26.70
N ARG A 210 -3.07 0.50 -26.64
CA ARG A 210 -2.47 -0.19 -25.49
C ARG A 210 -1.02 0.24 -25.27
N THR A 211 -0.24 0.32 -26.33
CA THR A 211 1.15 0.80 -26.26
C THR A 211 1.21 2.22 -25.70
N MET A 212 0.38 3.13 -26.21
CA MET A 212 0.33 4.50 -25.73
C MET A 212 -0.07 4.60 -24.25
N VAL A 213 -1.09 3.85 -23.84
CA VAL A 213 -1.54 3.81 -22.42
C VAL A 213 -0.41 3.28 -21.54
N GLN A 214 0.25 2.17 -21.94
CA GLN A 214 1.34 1.58 -21.17
C GLN A 214 2.51 2.56 -21.01
N GLU A 215 2.98 3.17 -22.11
CA GLU A 215 4.06 4.18 -22.06
C GLU A 215 3.72 5.36 -21.13
N CYS A 216 2.46 5.81 -21.11
CA CYS A 216 2.03 6.87 -20.21
C CYS A 216 1.97 6.40 -18.74
N VAL A 217 1.60 5.14 -18.51
CA VAL A 217 1.62 4.52 -17.16
C VAL A 217 3.06 4.39 -16.68
N ASP A 218 3.96 3.86 -17.50
CA ASP A 218 5.37 3.65 -17.14
C ASP A 218 6.02 4.98 -16.74
N GLU A 219 5.86 6.03 -17.57
CA GLU A 219 6.38 7.37 -17.24
C GLU A 219 5.75 7.98 -15.97
N ALA A 220 4.47 7.75 -15.77
CA ALA A 220 3.78 8.23 -14.56
C ALA A 220 4.21 7.45 -13.31
N CYS A 221 4.49 6.15 -13.44
CA CYS A 221 5.02 5.32 -12.35
C CYS A 221 6.44 5.74 -11.98
N ASP A 222 7.34 5.90 -12.96
CA ASP A 222 8.71 6.38 -12.72
C ASP A 222 8.71 7.72 -12.00
N TYR A 223 7.91 8.68 -12.49
CA TYR A 223 7.74 9.96 -11.83
C TYR A 223 7.20 9.80 -10.40
N GLY A 224 6.25 8.90 -10.18
CA GLY A 224 5.66 8.63 -8.86
C GLY A 224 6.67 8.06 -7.87
N TRP A 225 7.52 7.12 -8.30
CA TRP A 225 8.60 6.56 -7.50
C TRP A 225 9.64 7.62 -7.11
N ASP A 226 10.12 8.41 -8.07
CA ASP A 226 11.09 9.48 -7.82
C ASP A 226 10.53 10.53 -6.86
N LEU A 227 9.28 10.93 -7.05
CA LEU A 227 8.60 11.91 -6.21
C LEU A 227 8.47 11.41 -4.77
N ALA A 228 7.92 10.20 -4.57
CA ALA A 228 7.69 9.63 -3.25
C ALA A 228 8.98 9.47 -2.44
N ILE A 229 10.06 9.01 -3.07
CA ILE A 229 11.38 8.90 -2.44
C ILE A 229 11.92 10.29 -2.06
N SER A 230 11.82 11.27 -2.97
CA SER A 230 12.37 12.60 -2.74
C SER A 230 11.61 13.41 -1.67
N GLU A 231 10.32 13.11 -1.48
CA GLU A 231 9.45 13.85 -0.55
C GLU A 231 9.39 13.24 0.86
N GLU A 232 9.86 12.00 1.09
CA GLU A 232 9.71 11.35 2.41
C GLU A 232 10.29 12.19 3.55
N GLU A 233 11.51 12.70 3.39
CA GLU A 233 12.18 13.51 4.43
C GLU A 233 11.41 14.82 4.73
N SER A 234 10.93 15.49 3.67
CA SER A 234 10.15 16.72 3.83
C SER A 234 8.78 16.46 4.48
N THR A 235 8.15 15.33 4.17
CA THR A 235 6.89 14.89 4.80
C THR A 235 7.09 14.59 6.29
N ILE A 236 8.14 13.87 6.66
CA ILE A 236 8.49 13.61 8.08
C ILE A 236 8.68 14.94 8.81
N LYS A 237 9.44 15.86 8.21
CA LYS A 237 9.65 17.17 8.80
C LYS A 237 8.35 17.97 8.95
N ALA A 238 7.44 17.93 7.99
CA ALA A 238 6.14 18.59 8.08
C ALA A 238 5.31 18.05 9.24
N LEU A 239 5.34 16.75 9.50
CA LEU A 239 4.66 16.14 10.64
C LEU A 239 5.28 16.56 11.98
N GLU A 240 6.62 16.66 12.06
CA GLU A 240 7.32 17.19 13.25
C GLU A 240 6.95 18.68 13.49
N ASP A 241 6.98 19.49 12.44
CA ASP A 241 6.63 20.92 12.49
C ASP A 241 5.13 21.12 12.87
N ALA A 242 4.26 20.18 12.54
CA ALA A 242 2.86 20.11 12.97
C ALA A 242 2.70 19.66 14.44
N GLY A 243 3.78 19.26 15.10
CA GLY A 243 3.82 18.93 16.53
C GLY A 243 3.76 17.45 16.88
N MET A 244 3.85 16.54 15.90
CA MET A 244 3.98 15.11 16.17
C MET A 244 5.34 14.81 16.83
N GLN A 245 5.32 13.94 17.83
CA GLN A 245 6.51 13.45 18.50
C GLN A 245 6.90 12.12 17.89
N ILE A 246 8.01 12.11 17.15
CA ILE A 246 8.48 10.92 16.44
C ILE A 246 9.48 10.16 17.31
N THR A 247 9.24 8.87 17.48
CA THR A 247 10.14 7.92 18.15
C THR A 247 10.72 6.97 17.11
N TYR A 248 12.04 6.95 17.00
CA TYR A 248 12.78 6.01 16.15
C TYR A 248 13.22 4.82 16.99
N PRO A 249 12.82 3.58 16.63
CA PRO A 249 13.30 2.39 17.33
C PRO A 249 14.81 2.19 17.13
N THR A 250 15.49 1.64 18.15
CA THR A 250 16.85 1.12 17.95
C THR A 250 16.85 -0.11 17.04
N ASP A 251 18.03 -0.51 16.54
CA ASP A 251 18.15 -1.70 15.71
C ASP A 251 17.66 -2.97 16.46
N GLU A 252 17.92 -3.07 17.76
CA GLU A 252 17.45 -4.19 18.59
C GLU A 252 15.93 -4.17 18.72
N GLN A 253 15.32 -3.00 18.94
CA GLN A 253 13.86 -2.86 19.03
C GLN A 253 13.17 -3.18 17.69
N ARG A 254 13.77 -2.76 16.57
CA ARG A 254 13.28 -3.08 15.23
C ARG A 254 13.41 -4.58 14.94
N ALA A 255 14.52 -5.20 15.33
CA ALA A 255 14.72 -6.64 15.18
C ALA A 255 13.74 -7.45 16.03
N GLU A 256 13.48 -7.02 17.28
CA GLU A 256 12.47 -7.64 18.15
C GLU A 256 11.06 -7.55 17.53
N LEU A 257 10.67 -6.37 17.04
CA LEU A 257 9.38 -6.15 16.39
C LEU A 257 9.25 -7.05 15.15
N LYS A 258 10.25 -7.06 14.29
CA LYS A 258 10.32 -7.94 13.11
C LYS A 258 10.17 -9.41 13.51
N GLN A 259 10.91 -9.88 14.50
CA GLN A 259 10.84 -11.28 14.94
C GLN A 259 9.45 -11.67 15.41
N ILE A 260 8.83 -10.85 16.30
CA ILE A 260 7.48 -11.12 16.83
C ILE A 260 6.45 -11.20 15.69
N VAL A 261 6.49 -10.24 14.78
CA VAL A 261 5.52 -10.14 13.68
C VAL A 261 5.76 -11.26 12.67
N SER A 262 7.00 -11.45 12.22
CA SER A 262 7.30 -12.45 11.19
C SER A 262 7.01 -13.88 11.64
N ASP A 263 7.33 -14.23 12.90
CA ASP A 263 7.07 -15.56 13.44
C ASP A 263 5.56 -15.90 13.51
N TYR A 264 4.73 -14.88 13.63
CA TYR A 264 3.28 -15.05 13.72
C TYR A 264 2.58 -14.92 12.36
N VAL A 265 2.97 -13.91 11.56
CA VAL A 265 2.26 -13.54 10.32
C VAL A 265 2.67 -14.43 9.16
N TRP A 266 3.97 -14.67 8.94
CA TRP A 266 4.44 -15.37 7.76
C TRP A 266 3.88 -16.79 7.61
N PRO A 267 3.81 -17.63 8.65
CA PRO A 267 3.16 -18.94 8.54
C PRO A 267 1.68 -18.85 8.14
N LYS A 268 0.94 -17.89 8.72
CA LYS A 268 -0.47 -17.65 8.34
C LYS A 268 -0.59 -17.16 6.91
N PHE A 269 0.32 -16.30 6.49
CA PHE A 269 0.37 -15.75 5.15
C PHE A 269 0.53 -16.86 4.11
N PHE A 270 1.43 -17.82 4.37
CA PHE A 270 1.67 -18.98 3.50
C PHE A 270 0.48 -19.94 3.48
N GLU A 271 -0.23 -20.08 4.60
CA GLU A 271 -1.42 -20.94 4.69
C GLU A 271 -2.61 -20.36 3.93
N VAL A 272 -2.83 -19.03 4.04
CA VAL A 272 -4.02 -18.36 3.49
C VAL A 272 -3.85 -17.98 2.03
N TYR A 273 -2.66 -17.50 1.64
CA TYR A 273 -2.38 -17.05 0.28
C TYR A 273 -1.54 -18.10 -0.46
N GLU A 274 -2.21 -19.07 -1.10
CA GLU A 274 -1.56 -20.17 -1.80
C GLU A 274 -0.54 -19.64 -2.83
N GLY A 275 0.69 -20.20 -2.80
CA GLY A 275 1.81 -19.77 -3.65
C GLY A 275 2.61 -18.57 -3.13
N SER A 276 2.17 -17.89 -2.07
CA SER A 276 2.85 -16.70 -1.54
C SER A 276 4.26 -16.98 -1.04
N GLU A 277 4.51 -18.17 -0.46
CA GLU A 277 5.84 -18.58 0.04
C GLU A 277 6.87 -18.60 -1.09
N GLU A 278 6.50 -19.08 -2.27
CA GLU A 278 7.38 -19.13 -3.44
C GLU A 278 7.83 -17.71 -3.84
N TYR A 279 6.87 -16.79 -4.00
CA TYR A 279 7.17 -15.42 -4.40
C TYR A 279 7.93 -14.63 -3.33
N ILE A 280 7.62 -14.83 -2.05
CA ILE A 280 8.39 -14.22 -0.96
C ILE A 280 9.85 -14.71 -0.99
N ASN A 281 10.08 -16.01 -1.21
CA ASN A 281 11.42 -16.55 -1.36
C ASN A 281 12.13 -16.00 -2.62
N MET A 282 11.41 -15.82 -3.73
CA MET A 282 11.97 -15.20 -4.94
C MET A 282 12.41 -13.75 -4.68
N ILE A 283 11.56 -12.97 -3.99
CA ILE A 283 11.89 -11.59 -3.60
C ILE A 283 13.15 -11.58 -2.71
N GLN A 284 13.18 -12.42 -1.67
CA GLN A 284 14.35 -12.48 -0.78
C GLN A 284 15.63 -12.88 -1.53
N ALA A 285 15.55 -13.89 -2.39
CA ALA A 285 16.69 -14.31 -3.20
C ALA A 285 17.18 -13.22 -4.17
N ALA A 286 16.25 -12.46 -4.77
CA ALA A 286 16.61 -11.33 -5.64
C ALA A 286 17.28 -10.20 -4.87
N LEU A 287 16.83 -9.92 -3.64
CA LEU A 287 17.46 -8.91 -2.76
C LEU A 287 18.84 -9.35 -2.25
N GLU A 288 19.03 -10.64 -1.94
CA GLU A 288 20.33 -11.17 -1.52
C GLU A 288 21.37 -11.21 -2.66
N ALA A 289 20.93 -11.32 -3.90
CA ALA A 289 21.80 -11.37 -5.07
C ALA A 289 22.25 -9.98 -5.56
N ARG A 290 21.69 -8.92 -5.02
CA ARG A 290 22.00 -7.52 -5.35
C ARG A 290 23.27 -7.02 -4.62
#